data_f43cb8213e9bcb3ac1450fd048ec0c6c
#
_entry.id   f43cb8213e9bcb3ac1450fd048ec0c6c
#
_cell.length_a   1.000
_cell.length_b   1.000
_cell.length_c   1.000
_cell.angle_alpha   90.00
_cell.angle_beta   90.00
_cell.angle_gamma   90.00
#
_symmetry.space_group_name_H-M   'P 1'
#
loop_
_entity.id
_entity.type
_entity.pdbx_description
1 polymer ?
#
loop_
_entity_poly.entity_id
_entity_poly.type
_entity_poly.pdbx_seq_one_letter_code
_entity_poly.pdbx_strand_id
1 'polypeptide(L)'
;MPSPNTVFTELVSTTFRKHAKEIKDNVSKNNALLRRIYDKGNVRREDGGLTIVAPLDYAEDNTYQRYSGYDVLNVGASDVISAAEYQWRQIAINVVASGLELRTNSGDSRIINLVKARLKNAIRTFKNNFSADIYSDGTLANQVNGLQALVADAGTGTVGGIDS
;
A
#
# COMPACT_ATOMS: atom_id res chain seq x y z
N MET A 1 -10.93 -7.11 -34.63
CA MET A 1 -10.19 -6.30 -35.59
C MET A 1 -8.90 -5.86 -34.92
N PRO A 2 -7.72 -6.10 -35.53
CA PRO A 2 -6.50 -5.56 -34.98
C PRO A 2 -6.59 -4.03 -34.96
N SER A 3 -6.14 -3.43 -33.85
CA SER A 3 -6.09 -1.98 -33.72
C SER A 3 -5.26 -1.38 -34.85
N PRO A 4 -5.78 -0.40 -35.61
CA PRO A 4 -5.04 0.19 -36.72
C PRO A 4 -3.82 0.99 -36.29
N ASN A 5 -3.49 1.03 -34.99
CA ASN A 5 -2.39 1.82 -34.44
C ASN A 5 -1.61 1.05 -33.37
N THR A 6 -1.09 -0.12 -33.76
CA THR A 6 -0.23 -0.96 -32.90
C THR A 6 1.01 -0.21 -32.40
N VAL A 7 1.60 0.65 -33.23
CA VAL A 7 2.77 1.47 -32.89
C VAL A 7 2.48 2.44 -31.75
N PHE A 8 1.28 3.02 -31.72
CA PHE A 8 0.89 3.94 -30.63
C PHE A 8 0.71 3.21 -29.30
N THR A 9 0.11 2.03 -29.32
CA THR A 9 -0.10 1.22 -28.10
C THR A 9 1.25 0.76 -27.52
N GLU A 10 2.21 0.39 -28.37
CA GLU A 10 3.56 0.03 -27.96
C GLU A 10 4.31 1.23 -27.36
N LEU A 11 4.19 2.40 -27.98
CA LEU A 11 4.85 3.63 -27.54
C LEU A 11 4.30 4.09 -26.17
N VAL A 12 3.00 4.00 -25.95
CA VAL A 12 2.38 4.28 -24.66
C VAL A 12 2.81 3.25 -23.61
N SER A 13 2.82 1.98 -23.94
CA SER A 13 3.21 0.91 -23.01
C SER A 13 4.69 0.99 -22.61
N THR A 14 5.57 1.30 -23.54
CA THR A 14 7.02 1.48 -23.29
C THR A 14 7.28 2.73 -22.46
N THR A 15 6.57 3.83 -22.72
CA THR A 15 6.66 5.06 -21.95
C THR A 15 6.18 4.83 -20.52
N PHE A 16 5.10 4.09 -20.33
CA PHE A 16 4.59 3.72 -19.01
C PHE A 16 5.57 2.87 -18.21
N ARG A 17 6.19 1.86 -18.84
CA ARG A 17 7.22 1.02 -18.18
C ARG A 17 8.45 1.82 -17.78
N LYS A 18 8.89 2.75 -18.63
CA LYS A 18 10.04 3.61 -18.34
C LYS A 18 9.79 4.52 -17.13
N HIS A 19 8.59 5.06 -17.01
CA HIS A 19 8.22 5.97 -15.91
C HIS A 19 7.69 5.26 -14.67
N ALA A 20 7.36 3.97 -14.73
CA ALA A 20 6.85 3.23 -13.58
C ALA A 20 7.84 3.22 -12.39
N LYS A 21 9.13 3.16 -12.67
CA LYS A 21 10.19 3.23 -11.66
C LYS A 21 10.30 4.61 -11.03
N GLU A 22 10.20 5.68 -11.84
CA GLU A 22 10.21 7.07 -11.37
C GLU A 22 8.97 7.40 -10.54
N ILE A 23 7.81 6.84 -10.88
CA ILE A 23 6.57 6.99 -10.12
C ILE A 23 6.73 6.42 -8.72
N LYS A 24 7.24 5.20 -8.60
CA LYS A 24 7.48 4.53 -7.33
C LYS A 24 8.44 5.31 -6.44
N ASP A 25 9.58 5.72 -6.97
CA ASP A 25 10.59 6.49 -6.23
C ASP A 25 10.07 7.86 -5.78
N ASN A 26 9.24 8.48 -6.60
CA ASN A 26 8.74 9.82 -6.34
C ASN A 26 7.63 9.86 -5.27
N VAL A 27 6.81 8.81 -5.16
CA VAL A 27 5.77 8.72 -4.12
C VAL A 27 6.42 8.55 -2.75
N SER A 28 7.36 7.63 -2.61
CA SER A 28 8.04 7.37 -1.34
C SER A 28 8.92 8.53 -0.89
N LYS A 29 9.52 9.29 -1.80
CA LYS A 29 10.39 10.43 -1.45
C LYS A 29 9.63 11.70 -1.01
N ASN A 30 8.40 11.89 -1.48
CA ASN A 30 7.64 13.11 -1.18
C ASN A 30 6.77 13.02 0.08
N ASN A 31 6.51 11.83 0.61
CA ASN A 31 5.80 11.66 1.86
C ASN A 31 6.82 11.39 2.99
N ALA A 32 6.87 12.29 3.97
CA ALA A 32 7.84 12.21 5.07
C ALA A 32 7.68 10.92 5.91
N LEU A 33 6.43 10.48 6.14
CA LEU A 33 6.14 9.25 6.87
C LEU A 33 6.62 8.02 6.11
N LEU A 34 6.25 7.89 4.84
CA LEU A 34 6.70 6.77 4.00
C LEU A 34 8.22 6.72 3.89
N ARG A 35 8.86 7.86 3.67
CA ARG A 35 10.32 7.94 3.63
C ARG A 35 10.92 7.40 4.93
N ARG A 36 10.39 7.80 6.07
CA ARG A 36 10.89 7.35 7.37
C ARG A 36 10.67 5.84 7.60
N ILE A 37 9.53 5.30 7.15
CA ILE A 37 9.24 3.86 7.20
C ILE A 37 10.23 3.07 6.34
N TYR A 38 10.49 3.55 5.11
CA TYR A 38 11.45 2.93 4.20
C TYR A 38 12.89 3.01 4.73
N ASP A 39 13.30 4.17 5.24
CA ASP A 39 14.65 4.39 5.79
C ASP A 39 14.91 3.51 7.04
N LYS A 40 13.87 3.21 7.80
CA LYS A 40 13.93 2.31 8.96
C LYS A 40 13.83 0.82 8.60
N GLY A 41 13.58 0.49 7.33
CA GLY A 41 13.40 -0.90 6.89
C GLY A 41 12.10 -1.57 7.37
N ASN A 42 11.14 -0.81 7.88
CA ASN A 42 9.85 -1.30 8.36
C ASN A 42 8.85 -1.55 7.21
N VAL A 43 9.34 -2.10 6.11
CA VAL A 43 8.53 -2.43 4.94
C VAL A 43 8.64 -3.92 4.68
N ARG A 44 7.53 -4.63 4.86
CA ARG A 44 7.40 -6.03 4.51
C ARG A 44 6.80 -6.16 3.12
N ARG A 45 7.33 -7.06 2.32
CA ARG A 45 6.77 -7.43 1.02
C ARG A 45 6.12 -8.79 1.14
N GLU A 46 4.87 -8.86 0.71
CA GLU A 46 4.13 -10.11 0.66
C GLU A 46 3.92 -10.51 -0.80
N ASP A 47 4.19 -11.76 -1.12
CA ASP A 47 4.11 -12.27 -2.49
C ASP A 47 2.72 -12.86 -2.84
N GLY A 48 1.76 -12.80 -1.90
CA GLY A 48 0.41 -13.30 -2.11
C GLY A 48 -0.26 -13.75 -0.81
N GLY A 49 -1.36 -14.46 -0.96
CA GLY A 49 -2.21 -14.89 0.15
C GLY A 49 -3.60 -14.25 0.09
N LEU A 50 -4.55 -14.83 0.78
CA LEU A 50 -5.92 -14.30 0.86
C LEU A 50 -5.97 -13.01 1.68
N THR A 51 -5.25 -13.00 2.79
CA THR A 51 -5.10 -11.87 3.71
C THR A 51 -3.62 -11.64 4.05
N ILE A 52 -3.30 -10.46 4.55
CA ILE A 52 -1.98 -10.15 5.09
C ILE A 52 -2.04 -10.47 6.58
N VAL A 53 -1.20 -11.41 7.03
CA VAL A 53 -1.16 -11.86 8.42
C VAL A 53 0.09 -11.33 9.10
N ALA A 54 -0.09 -10.61 10.21
CA ALA A 54 0.99 -10.14 11.07
C ALA A 54 0.92 -10.87 12.43
N PRO A 55 1.87 -11.77 12.75
CA PRO A 55 1.90 -12.43 14.04
C PRO A 55 2.19 -11.42 15.15
N LEU A 56 1.46 -11.55 16.25
CA LEU A 56 1.58 -10.71 17.42
C LEU A 56 1.79 -11.57 18.66
N ASP A 57 2.73 -11.17 19.48
CA ASP A 57 2.90 -11.66 20.84
C ASP A 57 2.19 -10.65 21.76
N TYR A 58 1.11 -11.09 22.42
CA TYR A 58 0.20 -10.19 23.14
C TYR A 58 0.14 -10.42 24.64
N ALA A 59 0.66 -11.54 25.13
CA ALA A 59 0.60 -11.88 26.53
C ALA A 59 1.93 -12.46 27.05
N GLU A 60 2.21 -12.23 28.29
CA GLU A 60 3.32 -12.89 28.96
C GLU A 60 2.99 -14.33 29.31
N ASP A 61 3.99 -15.21 29.23
CA ASP A 61 3.86 -16.60 29.67
C ASP A 61 3.70 -16.67 31.18
N ASN A 62 2.61 -17.23 31.64
CA ASN A 62 2.27 -17.35 33.08
C ASN A 62 2.97 -18.56 33.75
N THR A 63 3.81 -19.29 33.01
CA THR A 63 4.59 -20.42 33.57
C THR A 63 5.83 -19.98 34.34
N TYR A 64 6.20 -18.69 34.24
CA TYR A 64 7.32 -18.17 35.00
C TYR A 64 7.04 -18.18 36.50
N GLN A 65 7.79 -19.00 37.25
CA GLN A 65 7.69 -19.07 38.72
C GLN A 65 9.05 -19.31 39.35
N ARG A 66 9.20 -18.83 40.58
CA ARG A 66 10.33 -19.15 41.43
C ARG A 66 9.93 -20.35 42.27
N TYR A 67 10.78 -21.36 42.34
CA TYR A 67 10.48 -22.59 43.06
C TYR A 67 11.58 -22.94 44.07
N SER A 68 11.24 -23.72 45.07
CA SER A 68 12.18 -24.27 46.04
C SER A 68 11.88 -25.77 46.22
N GLY A 69 12.89 -26.59 46.01
CA GLY A 69 12.86 -28.00 46.30
C GLY A 69 11.72 -28.81 45.65
N TYR A 70 10.66 -29.03 46.41
CA TYR A 70 9.55 -29.89 45.99
C TYR A 70 8.30 -29.15 45.51
N ASP A 71 8.45 -27.88 45.15
CA ASP A 71 7.29 -27.13 44.64
C ASP A 71 6.81 -27.67 43.32
N VAL A 72 5.50 -27.65 43.12
CA VAL A 72 4.89 -28.07 41.85
C VAL A 72 5.00 -26.97 40.84
N LEU A 73 5.64 -27.29 39.73
CA LEU A 73 5.78 -26.33 38.61
C LEU A 73 4.48 -26.22 37.80
N ASN A 74 4.13 -25.00 37.40
CA ASN A 74 3.06 -24.79 36.44
C ASN A 74 3.54 -25.20 35.05
N VAL A 75 2.99 -26.28 34.50
CA VAL A 75 3.27 -26.81 33.17
C VAL A 75 2.11 -26.57 32.18
N GLY A 76 1.18 -25.67 32.53
CA GLY A 76 0.10 -25.29 31.65
C GLY A 76 0.57 -24.50 30.45
N ALA A 77 0.08 -24.82 29.27
CA ALA A 77 0.34 -24.01 28.07
C ALA A 77 -0.38 -22.66 28.17
N SER A 78 0.32 -21.56 27.91
CA SER A 78 -0.27 -20.24 27.80
C SER A 78 -0.51 -19.90 26.36
N ASP A 79 -1.66 -19.33 26.04
CA ASP A 79 -1.94 -18.78 24.72
C ASP A 79 -1.41 -17.35 24.67
N VAL A 80 -0.24 -17.18 24.08
CA VAL A 80 0.52 -15.93 24.07
C VAL A 80 0.67 -15.31 22.67
N ILE A 81 0.32 -16.07 21.61
CA ILE A 81 0.52 -15.66 20.23
C ILE A 81 -0.84 -15.50 19.56
N SER A 82 -1.05 -14.36 18.93
CA SER A 82 -2.20 -14.09 18.06
C SER A 82 -1.73 -13.57 16.70
N ALA A 83 -2.64 -13.28 15.80
CA ALA A 83 -2.34 -12.74 14.50
C ALA A 83 -3.32 -11.63 14.11
N ALA A 84 -2.80 -10.49 13.71
CA ALA A 84 -3.60 -9.45 13.08
C ALA A 84 -3.75 -9.73 11.60
N GLU A 85 -4.99 -9.65 11.08
CA GLU A 85 -5.31 -9.89 9.69
C GLU A 85 -5.75 -8.61 8.98
N TYR A 86 -5.18 -8.36 7.81
CA TYR A 86 -5.50 -7.21 6.98
C TYR A 86 -5.88 -7.66 5.57
N GLN A 87 -6.88 -7.01 5.00
CA GLN A 87 -7.31 -7.27 3.63
C GLN A 87 -6.45 -6.50 2.63
N TRP A 88 -6.22 -7.11 1.47
CA TRP A 88 -5.58 -6.45 0.34
C TRP A 88 -6.43 -5.30 -0.17
N ARG A 89 -5.76 -4.17 -0.45
CA ARG A 89 -6.36 -3.00 -1.08
C ARG A 89 -5.62 -2.66 -2.36
N GLN A 90 -6.36 -2.22 -3.37
CA GLN A 90 -5.80 -1.91 -4.69
C GLN A 90 -6.06 -0.45 -5.03
N ILE A 91 -5.05 0.21 -5.57
CA ILE A 91 -5.15 1.59 -6.04
C ILE A 91 -4.81 1.60 -7.52
N ALA A 92 -5.67 2.20 -8.34
CA ALA A 92 -5.45 2.37 -9.76
C ALA A 92 -5.65 3.82 -10.17
N ILE A 93 -4.87 4.29 -11.13
CA ILE A 93 -5.09 5.55 -11.82
C ILE A 93 -4.99 5.33 -13.33
N ASN A 94 -5.98 5.83 -14.06
CA ASN A 94 -6.06 5.64 -15.49
C ASN A 94 -5.66 6.92 -16.23
N VAL A 95 -4.83 6.77 -17.26
CA VAL A 95 -4.50 7.84 -18.20
C VAL A 95 -5.15 7.51 -19.53
N VAL A 96 -6.16 8.32 -19.90
CA VAL A 96 -6.95 8.11 -21.11
C VAL A 96 -6.68 9.22 -22.11
N ALA A 97 -6.55 8.85 -23.39
CA ALA A 97 -6.48 9.76 -24.52
C ALA A 97 -7.49 9.31 -25.59
N SER A 98 -8.32 10.23 -26.09
CA SER A 98 -9.27 9.90 -27.14
C SER A 98 -8.56 9.78 -28.51
N GLY A 99 -9.11 8.94 -29.39
CA GLY A 99 -8.56 8.79 -30.75
C GLY A 99 -8.64 10.09 -31.58
N LEU A 100 -9.60 10.95 -31.30
CA LEU A 100 -9.72 12.25 -31.94
C LEU A 100 -8.60 13.20 -31.49
N GLU A 101 -8.31 13.26 -30.18
CA GLU A 101 -7.20 14.07 -29.64
C GLU A 101 -5.86 13.64 -30.23
N LEU A 102 -5.68 12.34 -30.43
CA LEU A 102 -4.48 11.79 -31.02
C LEU A 102 -4.32 12.18 -32.49
N ARG A 103 -5.43 12.23 -33.25
CA ARG A 103 -5.43 12.60 -34.66
C ARG A 103 -5.26 14.09 -34.87
N THR A 104 -5.88 14.93 -34.04
CA THR A 104 -5.74 16.38 -34.11
C THR A 104 -4.38 16.87 -33.63
N ASN A 105 -3.73 16.10 -32.81
CA ASN A 105 -2.38 16.38 -32.30
C ASN A 105 -1.31 15.66 -33.16
N SER A 106 -1.45 15.74 -34.48
CA SER A 106 -0.57 15.06 -35.44
C SER A 106 0.84 15.63 -35.41
N GLY A 107 1.80 14.81 -35.02
CA GLY A 107 3.22 15.12 -34.94
C GLY A 107 3.84 14.45 -33.71
N ASP A 108 4.93 13.71 -33.91
CA ASP A 108 5.56 12.90 -32.87
C ASP A 108 5.88 13.67 -31.58
N SER A 109 6.35 14.89 -31.71
CA SER A 109 6.68 15.74 -30.56
C SER A 109 5.44 16.21 -29.76
N ARG A 110 4.31 16.46 -30.43
CA ARG A 110 3.07 16.90 -29.77
C ARG A 110 2.37 15.77 -29.05
N ILE A 111 2.30 14.59 -29.64
CA ILE A 111 1.72 13.39 -29.02
C ILE A 111 2.49 13.01 -27.74
N ILE A 112 3.80 13.01 -27.81
CA ILE A 112 4.67 12.74 -26.66
C ILE A 112 4.43 13.77 -25.56
N ASN A 113 4.28 15.05 -25.89
CA ASN A 113 4.02 16.10 -24.92
C ASN A 113 2.67 15.95 -24.23
N LEU A 114 1.60 15.59 -24.95
CA LEU A 114 0.26 15.37 -24.38
C LEU A 114 0.25 14.20 -23.40
N VAL A 115 0.78 13.06 -23.81
CA VAL A 115 0.87 11.85 -22.96
C VAL A 115 1.74 12.14 -21.74
N LYS A 116 2.88 12.82 -21.93
CA LYS A 116 3.77 13.21 -20.84
C LYS A 116 3.08 14.15 -19.83
N ALA A 117 2.31 15.13 -20.31
CA ALA A 117 1.56 16.04 -19.45
C ALA A 117 0.48 15.32 -18.64
N ARG A 118 -0.29 14.42 -19.27
CA ARG A 118 -1.30 13.60 -18.60
C ARG A 118 -0.69 12.64 -17.60
N LEU A 119 0.43 12.00 -17.96
CA LEU A 119 1.17 11.14 -17.04
C LEU A 119 1.68 11.91 -15.81
N LYS A 120 2.25 13.10 -16.03
CA LYS A 120 2.69 13.97 -14.93
C LYS A 120 1.55 14.38 -14.01
N ASN A 121 0.38 14.69 -14.58
CA ASN A 121 -0.82 15.00 -13.80
C ASN A 121 -1.32 13.78 -13.01
N ALA A 122 -1.36 12.60 -13.62
CA ALA A 122 -1.74 11.36 -12.95
C ALA A 122 -0.80 11.02 -11.78
N ILE A 123 0.52 11.15 -11.97
CA ILE A 123 1.51 10.98 -10.91
C ILE A 123 1.25 11.94 -9.75
N ARG A 124 1.00 13.21 -10.05
CA ARG A 124 0.71 14.22 -9.02
C ARG A 124 -0.56 13.88 -8.26
N THR A 125 -1.63 13.49 -8.96
CA THR A 125 -2.90 13.09 -8.36
C THR A 125 -2.72 11.84 -7.48
N PHE A 126 -1.98 10.85 -7.97
CA PHE A 126 -1.68 9.66 -7.19
C PHE A 126 -0.95 9.99 -5.89
N LYS A 127 0.07 10.85 -5.97
CA LYS A 127 0.84 11.27 -4.78
C LYS A 127 -0.03 11.95 -3.74
N ASN A 128 -0.86 12.88 -4.18
CA ASN A 128 -1.71 13.65 -3.27
C ASN A 128 -2.73 12.74 -2.58
N ASN A 129 -3.43 11.92 -3.35
CA ASN A 129 -4.45 11.02 -2.81
C ASN A 129 -3.83 9.92 -1.93
N PHE A 130 -2.75 9.31 -2.38
CA PHE A 130 -2.07 8.29 -1.58
C PHE A 130 -1.48 8.86 -0.29
N SER A 131 -0.97 10.09 -0.33
CA SER A 131 -0.52 10.79 0.88
C SER A 131 -1.66 11.05 1.86
N ALA A 132 -2.86 11.36 1.37
CA ALA A 132 -4.05 11.50 2.20
C ALA A 132 -4.50 10.14 2.78
N ASP A 133 -4.50 9.09 1.95
CA ASP A 133 -4.90 7.74 2.37
C ASP A 133 -4.01 7.15 3.47
N ILE A 134 -2.71 7.48 3.48
CA ILE A 134 -1.79 7.04 4.56
C ILE A 134 -2.20 7.55 5.93
N TYR A 135 -2.86 8.70 6.01
CA TYR A 135 -3.35 9.27 7.26
C TYR A 135 -4.84 9.04 7.50
N SER A 136 -5.53 8.31 6.61
CA SER A 136 -6.97 8.10 6.67
C SER A 136 -7.39 7.17 7.80
N ASP A 137 -8.66 7.25 8.14
CA ASP A 137 -9.35 6.37 9.09
C ASP A 137 -9.84 5.04 8.47
N GLY A 138 -9.71 4.87 7.14
CA GLY A 138 -10.13 3.65 6.44
C GLY A 138 -11.64 3.46 6.31
N THR A 139 -12.46 4.48 6.57
CA THR A 139 -13.93 4.37 6.57
C THR A 139 -14.55 4.35 5.18
N LEU A 140 -13.85 4.87 4.17
CA LEU A 140 -14.34 4.86 2.80
C LEU A 140 -14.21 3.46 2.17
N ALA A 141 -15.14 3.14 1.28
CA ALA A 141 -15.14 1.85 0.58
C ALA A 141 -13.82 1.63 -0.18
N ASN A 142 -13.20 0.47 0.03
CA ASN A 142 -11.92 0.08 -0.58
C ASN A 142 -10.71 0.99 -0.28
N GLN A 143 -10.82 1.87 0.68
CA GLN A 143 -9.73 2.73 1.13
C GLN A 143 -8.62 1.91 1.79
N VAL A 144 -7.39 2.36 1.65
CA VAL A 144 -6.25 1.80 2.39
C VAL A 144 -6.39 2.20 3.86
N ASN A 145 -6.17 1.27 4.77
CA ASN A 145 -6.14 1.56 6.19
C ASN A 145 -4.93 2.45 6.49
N GLY A 146 -5.21 3.69 6.81
CA GLY A 146 -4.19 4.67 7.15
C GLY A 146 -3.79 4.63 8.63
N LEU A 147 -2.95 5.56 9.01
CA LEU A 147 -2.43 5.64 10.38
C LEU A 147 -3.54 5.81 11.42
N GLN A 148 -4.57 6.59 11.09
CA GLN A 148 -5.70 6.82 11.99
C GLN A 148 -6.57 5.58 12.21
N ALA A 149 -6.63 4.69 11.20
CA ALA A 149 -7.30 3.38 11.34
C ALA A 149 -6.50 2.39 12.21
N LEU A 150 -5.18 2.54 12.24
CA LEU A 150 -4.29 1.63 12.98
C LEU A 150 -4.02 2.08 14.41
N VAL A 151 -4.12 3.39 14.67
CA VAL A 151 -3.85 4.00 15.98
C VAL A 151 -5.11 4.71 16.45
N ALA A 152 -5.88 4.02 17.26
CA ALA A 152 -7.10 4.59 17.85
C ALA A 152 -6.75 5.55 19.02
N ASP A 153 -7.41 6.69 19.06
CA ASP A 153 -7.21 7.70 20.12
C ASP A 153 -7.77 7.24 21.48
N ALA A 154 -8.80 6.40 21.45
CA ALA A 154 -9.55 5.99 22.64
C ALA A 154 -9.26 4.56 23.13
N GLY A 155 -8.34 3.83 22.52
CA GLY A 155 -8.08 2.43 22.86
C GLY A 155 -9.31 1.52 22.73
N THR A 156 -10.29 1.93 21.94
CA THR A 156 -11.51 1.17 21.66
C THR A 156 -11.62 0.90 20.19
N GLY A 157 -11.97 -0.31 19.82
CA GLY A 157 -12.17 -0.71 18.44
C GLY A 157 -11.38 -1.97 18.07
N THR A 158 -11.58 -2.44 16.86
CA THR A 158 -10.94 -3.65 16.35
C THR A 158 -9.91 -3.28 15.31
N VAL A 159 -8.66 -3.61 15.53
CA VAL A 159 -7.56 -3.42 14.59
C VAL A 159 -7.01 -4.77 14.15
N GLY A 160 -7.07 -5.07 12.85
CA GLY A 160 -6.60 -6.36 12.33
C GLY A 160 -7.35 -7.58 12.87
N GLY A 161 -8.64 -7.41 13.26
CA GLY A 161 -9.45 -8.46 13.87
C GLY A 161 -9.22 -8.66 15.37
N ILE A 162 -8.36 -7.87 15.99
CA ILE A 162 -8.07 -7.91 17.42
C ILE A 162 -8.82 -6.77 18.09
N ASP A 163 -9.63 -7.11 19.09
CA ASP A 163 -10.37 -6.17 19.92
C ASP A 163 -9.43 -5.62 21.01
N SER A 164 -9.44 -4.30 21.19
CA SER A 164 -8.54 -3.61 22.12
C SER A 164 -9.20 -3.33 23.46
#